data_e256c93ed46f59a0955ab601282762b4
#
_entry.id   e256c93ed46f59a0955ab601282762b4
#
_cell.length_a   1.000
_cell.length_b   1.000
_cell.length_c   1.000
_cell.angle_alpha   90.00
_cell.angle_beta   90.00
_cell.angle_gamma   90.00
#
_symmetry.space_group_name_H-M   'P 1'
#
loop_
_entity.id
_entity.type
_entity.pdbx_description
1 polymer ?
#
loop_
_entity_poly.entity_id
_entity_poly.type
_entity_poly.pdbx_seq_one_letter_code
_entity_poly.pdbx_strand_id
1 'polypeptide(L)'
;MFIKITHRVSQLIGTFATVFLTAVLSHGSDAGLIVVDPEEYPSALRNPLKGFRPDMGTNVSRSRFATLARDYIKWNDLEQKKTDDLVANIRAYSDRKWAKLRGTGVKVIPRVYLDWDREIGNEYWPSDLESGDYSSPEFKRRLLRLIEALGQCWDSDPRVAWVQMGIIGYWGEHHNPHPDLEMQKLLGRAFEKAFQNKQVLVRHPNEFEDFEFGVYWDSWAHQEQTFRLMHGAGIDRLNATKGRWMTHPMEGEAAYNWGNYKVQPGDDPNDTL
;
A
#
# COMPACT_ATOMS: atom_id res chain seq x y z
N MET A 1 18.43 -20.18 -5.83
CA MET A 1 17.01 -20.06 -6.26
C MET A 1 16.88 -20.80 -7.57
N PHE A 2 16.20 -21.94 -7.59
CA PHE A 2 16.06 -22.76 -8.80
C PHE A 2 14.78 -22.36 -9.52
N ILE A 3 14.92 -21.92 -10.76
CA ILE A 3 13.77 -21.59 -11.61
C ILE A 3 13.63 -22.70 -12.65
N LYS A 4 12.50 -23.39 -12.63
CA LYS A 4 12.18 -24.45 -13.60
C LYS A 4 11.42 -23.81 -14.77
N ILE A 5 12.04 -23.77 -15.94
CA ILE A 5 11.41 -23.27 -17.15
C ILE A 5 11.15 -24.46 -18.10
N THR A 6 9.89 -24.75 -18.36
CA THR A 6 9.48 -25.73 -19.37
C THR A 6 9.33 -25.05 -20.74
N HIS A 7 9.99 -25.58 -21.74
CA HIS A 7 10.01 -25.09 -23.12
C HIS A 7 8.64 -25.27 -23.81
N ARG A 8 8.09 -24.19 -24.35
CA ARG A 8 7.43 -24.23 -25.69
C ARG A 8 7.99 -23.05 -26.47
N VAL A 9 8.73 -23.41 -27.52
CA VAL A 9 9.23 -22.45 -28.50
C VAL A 9 8.11 -22.11 -29.46
N SER A 10 7.70 -20.88 -29.53
CA SER A 10 7.04 -20.27 -30.69
C SER A 10 7.81 -19.01 -31.03
N GLN A 11 8.31 -18.98 -32.26
CA GLN A 11 9.09 -17.89 -32.81
C GLN A 11 8.28 -16.60 -32.86
N LEU A 12 8.84 -15.52 -32.35
CA LEU A 12 8.61 -14.18 -32.88
C LEU A 12 9.88 -13.37 -32.63
N ILE A 13 10.54 -13.02 -33.70
CA ILE A 13 11.74 -12.19 -33.78
C ILE A 13 11.32 -10.73 -33.57
N GLY A 14 11.87 -10.08 -32.60
CA GLY A 14 11.75 -8.63 -32.40
C GLY A 14 12.99 -8.12 -31.64
N THR A 15 13.85 -7.46 -32.35
CA THR A 15 15.15 -6.89 -32.01
C THR A 15 15.07 -5.92 -30.83
N PHE A 16 15.99 -6.02 -29.89
CA PHE A 16 16.75 -5.01 -29.10
C PHE A 16 16.90 -5.43 -27.63
N ALA A 17 18.07 -5.82 -27.31
CA ALA A 17 18.93 -5.55 -26.16
C ALA A 17 19.91 -6.71 -26.00
N THR A 18 21.15 -6.47 -26.34
CA THR A 18 22.24 -7.44 -26.18
C THR A 18 22.54 -7.54 -24.69
N VAL A 19 21.93 -8.50 -24.01
CA VAL A 19 22.37 -8.98 -22.70
C VAL A 19 23.34 -10.11 -22.99
N PHE A 20 24.62 -9.91 -22.70
CA PHE A 20 25.59 -11.01 -22.74
C PHE A 20 25.26 -12.00 -21.62
N LEU A 21 24.55 -13.06 -21.98
CA LEU A 21 24.29 -14.19 -21.11
C LEU A 21 25.36 -15.23 -21.37
N THR A 22 26.37 -15.29 -20.52
CA THR A 22 27.34 -16.42 -20.55
C THR A 22 26.70 -17.62 -19.86
N ALA A 23 26.12 -18.52 -20.64
CA ALA A 23 25.61 -19.78 -20.11
C ALA A 23 26.74 -20.80 -20.08
N VAL A 24 27.13 -21.24 -18.90
CA VAL A 24 27.99 -22.41 -18.73
C VAL A 24 27.11 -23.66 -18.77
N LEU A 25 27.17 -24.39 -19.89
CA LEU A 25 26.51 -25.68 -20.04
C LEU A 25 27.32 -26.76 -19.33
N SER A 26 26.92 -27.17 -18.14
CA SER A 26 27.42 -28.40 -17.53
C SER A 26 26.61 -29.58 -18.08
N HIS A 27 27.27 -30.51 -18.77
CA HIS A 27 26.66 -31.73 -19.29
C HIS A 27 26.49 -32.76 -18.14
N GLY A 28 25.36 -32.67 -17.47
CA GLY A 28 24.85 -33.74 -16.61
C GLY A 28 23.51 -34.20 -17.16
N SER A 29 23.24 -35.49 -17.16
CA SER A 29 22.16 -36.19 -17.84
C SER A 29 20.71 -35.91 -17.42
N ASP A 30 20.40 -34.71 -16.96
CA ASP A 30 19.04 -34.24 -16.72
C ASP A 30 18.66 -33.19 -17.77
N ALA A 31 18.08 -33.68 -18.88
CA ALA A 31 17.62 -32.85 -19.93
C ALA A 31 16.52 -31.86 -19.46
N GLY A 32 16.89 -30.63 -19.23
CA GLY A 32 15.91 -29.55 -18.97
C GLY A 32 16.21 -28.57 -17.86
N LEU A 33 17.30 -28.75 -17.09
CA LEU A 33 17.68 -27.79 -16.08
C LEU A 33 18.65 -26.74 -16.67
N ILE A 34 18.21 -25.51 -16.80
CA ILE A 34 19.09 -24.38 -17.09
C ILE A 34 19.49 -23.77 -15.76
N VAL A 35 20.78 -23.85 -15.43
CA VAL A 35 21.33 -23.13 -14.29
C VAL A 35 21.74 -21.75 -14.77
N VAL A 36 21.12 -20.72 -14.25
CA VAL A 36 21.49 -19.33 -14.48
C VAL A 36 22.22 -18.86 -13.23
N ASP A 37 23.49 -18.50 -13.41
CA ASP A 37 24.26 -17.81 -12.37
C ASP A 37 24.27 -16.31 -12.73
N PRO A 38 23.39 -15.51 -12.13
CA PRO A 38 23.27 -14.10 -12.48
C PRO A 38 24.47 -13.33 -11.97
N GLU A 39 25.06 -12.52 -12.85
CA GLU A 39 26.07 -11.54 -12.43
C GLU A 39 25.46 -10.55 -11.43
N GLU A 40 26.22 -10.20 -10.41
CA GLU A 40 25.83 -9.18 -9.46
C GLU A 40 25.72 -7.81 -10.18
N TYR A 41 24.55 -7.20 -10.10
CA TYR A 41 24.35 -5.87 -10.67
C TYR A 41 24.92 -4.80 -9.71
N PRO A 42 25.90 -4.00 -10.16
CA PRO A 42 26.68 -3.14 -9.24
C PRO A 42 25.93 -1.88 -8.78
N SER A 43 24.68 -1.71 -9.14
CA SER A 43 23.88 -0.52 -8.84
C SER A 43 22.51 -0.86 -8.29
N ALA A 44 21.90 0.07 -7.56
CA ALA A 44 20.53 -0.08 -7.08
C ALA A 44 19.55 -0.17 -8.25
N LEU A 45 18.74 -1.22 -8.27
CA LEU A 45 17.67 -1.42 -9.25
C LEU A 45 16.40 -0.71 -8.81
N ARG A 46 15.73 -0.06 -9.77
CA ARG A 46 14.33 0.35 -9.59
C ARG A 46 13.44 -0.88 -9.68
N ASN A 47 13.01 -1.38 -8.54
CA ASN A 47 12.14 -2.53 -8.48
C ASN A 47 10.67 -2.06 -8.42
N PRO A 48 9.85 -2.31 -9.45
CA PRO A 48 8.45 -1.89 -9.45
C PRO A 48 7.71 -2.44 -8.24
N LEU A 49 6.91 -1.57 -7.62
CA LEU A 49 6.07 -1.90 -6.46
C LEU A 49 6.84 -2.40 -5.22
N LYS A 50 8.12 -2.05 -5.09
CA LYS A 50 8.95 -2.44 -3.96
C LYS A 50 9.94 -1.34 -3.58
N GLY A 51 10.23 -1.22 -2.29
CA GLY A 51 11.20 -0.28 -1.75
C GLY A 51 10.57 0.92 -1.05
N PHE A 52 11.34 1.97 -0.83
CA PHE A 52 10.89 3.18 -0.14
C PHE A 52 9.82 3.94 -0.92
N ARG A 53 8.83 4.47 -0.20
CA ARG A 53 7.76 5.30 -0.73
C ARG A 53 7.74 6.69 -0.08
N PRO A 54 8.28 7.71 -0.73
CA PRO A 54 8.15 9.09 -0.25
C PRO A 54 6.70 9.56 -0.30
N ASP A 55 6.39 10.59 0.52
CA ASP A 55 5.11 11.27 0.42
C ASP A 55 5.01 12.13 -0.85
N MET A 56 3.81 12.21 -1.41
CA MET A 56 3.53 13.05 -2.59
C MET A 56 3.83 14.54 -2.37
N GLY A 57 3.77 15.02 -1.13
CA GLY A 57 4.10 16.40 -0.74
C GLY A 57 5.58 16.71 -0.77
N THR A 58 6.42 15.71 -0.55
CA THR A 58 7.87 15.81 -0.57
C THR A 58 8.42 15.24 -1.88
N ASN A 59 9.47 15.73 -2.34
CA ASN A 59 10.26 15.46 -3.49
C ASN A 59 10.33 14.01 -4.02
N VAL A 60 9.20 13.45 -4.49
CA VAL A 60 9.19 12.20 -5.26
C VAL A 60 10.23 12.26 -6.38
N SER A 61 10.41 13.44 -6.99
CA SER A 61 11.42 13.66 -8.03
C SER A 61 12.88 13.56 -7.55
N ARG A 62 13.13 13.71 -6.25
CA ARG A 62 14.48 13.55 -5.67
C ARG A 62 14.81 12.10 -5.33
N SER A 63 13.82 11.25 -5.20
CA SER A 63 14.02 9.83 -4.91
C SER A 63 14.04 9.03 -6.22
N ARG A 64 15.18 9.08 -6.91
CA ARG A 64 15.32 8.40 -8.21
C ARG A 64 15.11 6.88 -8.15
N PHE A 65 15.17 6.30 -6.96
CA PHE A 65 14.93 4.86 -6.76
C PHE A 65 13.50 4.53 -6.35
N ALA A 66 12.70 5.52 -5.95
CA ALA A 66 11.32 5.27 -5.57
C ALA A 66 10.48 4.85 -6.78
N THR A 67 9.68 3.82 -6.59
CA THR A 67 8.66 3.36 -7.54
C THR A 67 7.25 3.50 -6.99
N LEU A 68 7.15 3.95 -5.74
CA LEU A 68 5.93 4.15 -4.99
C LEU A 68 5.91 5.55 -4.37
N ALA A 69 4.73 6.12 -4.18
CA ALA A 69 4.54 7.36 -3.45
C ALA A 69 3.22 7.30 -2.66
N ARG A 70 3.24 7.73 -1.40
CA ARG A 70 2.05 7.83 -0.57
C ARG A 70 1.34 9.16 -0.80
N ASP A 71 0.01 9.13 -0.89
CA ASP A 71 -0.83 10.33 -0.93
C ASP A 71 -1.89 10.28 0.19
N TYR A 72 -1.72 11.15 1.20
CA TYR A 72 -2.74 11.40 2.20
C TYR A 72 -3.75 12.40 1.65
N ILE A 73 -5.01 12.02 1.63
CA ILE A 73 -6.10 12.73 0.97
C ILE A 73 -7.16 13.09 1.99
N LYS A 74 -7.40 14.37 2.18
CA LYS A 74 -8.50 14.85 3.02
C LYS A 74 -9.82 14.51 2.37
N TRP A 75 -10.79 14.00 3.13
CA TRP A 75 -12.09 13.72 2.54
C TRP A 75 -12.73 14.99 1.94
N ASN A 76 -12.64 16.12 2.64
CA ASN A 76 -13.20 17.37 2.14
C ASN A 76 -12.49 17.96 0.90
N ASP A 77 -11.32 17.46 0.51
CA ASP A 77 -10.73 17.76 -0.80
C ASP A 77 -11.47 17.05 -1.96
N LEU A 78 -12.21 16.00 -1.66
CA LEU A 78 -12.97 15.20 -2.62
C LEU A 78 -14.46 15.51 -2.60
N GLU A 79 -15.00 15.81 -1.42
CA GLU A 79 -16.41 16.01 -1.20
C GLU A 79 -16.63 17.08 -0.12
N GLN A 80 -17.23 18.21 -0.51
CA GLN A 80 -17.61 19.26 0.43
C GLN A 80 -19.03 19.08 0.94
N LYS A 81 -19.93 18.59 0.07
CA LYS A 81 -21.34 18.38 0.35
C LYS A 81 -21.87 17.13 -0.34
N LYS A 82 -22.94 16.57 0.19
CA LYS A 82 -23.62 15.40 -0.39
C LYS A 82 -24.10 15.55 -1.83
N THR A 83 -24.23 16.80 -2.29
CA THR A 83 -24.67 17.13 -3.65
C THR A 83 -23.54 17.15 -4.66
N ASP A 84 -22.28 17.04 -4.22
CA ASP A 84 -21.12 17.07 -5.09
C ASP A 84 -21.08 15.84 -6.02
N ASP A 85 -20.56 16.05 -7.24
CA ASP A 85 -20.20 14.94 -8.12
C ASP A 85 -18.85 14.34 -7.64
N LEU A 86 -18.97 13.39 -6.73
CA LEU A 86 -17.84 12.81 -6.04
C LEU A 86 -16.88 12.10 -7.01
N VAL A 87 -17.41 11.41 -8.02
CA VAL A 87 -16.58 10.71 -9.02
C VAL A 87 -15.78 11.71 -9.85
N ALA A 88 -16.42 12.79 -10.31
CA ALA A 88 -15.73 13.85 -11.04
C ALA A 88 -14.64 14.52 -10.18
N ASN A 89 -14.95 14.79 -8.92
CA ASN A 89 -14.00 15.41 -7.99
C ASN A 89 -12.79 14.52 -7.72
N ILE A 90 -12.99 13.21 -7.46
CA ILE A 90 -11.90 12.25 -7.25
C ILE A 90 -11.01 12.17 -8.50
N ARG A 91 -11.59 12.10 -9.70
CA ARG A 91 -10.82 12.10 -10.95
C ARG A 91 -10.02 13.39 -11.12
N ALA A 92 -10.64 14.54 -10.93
CA ALA A 92 -9.99 15.84 -11.03
C ALA A 92 -8.85 16.00 -10.01
N TYR A 93 -9.07 15.54 -8.77
CA TYR A 93 -8.02 15.50 -7.74
C TYR A 93 -6.83 14.64 -8.19
N SER A 94 -7.11 13.41 -8.59
CA SER A 94 -6.09 12.44 -9.02
C SER A 94 -5.30 12.96 -10.23
N ASP A 95 -5.98 13.50 -11.21
CA ASP A 95 -5.35 14.02 -12.43
C ASP A 95 -4.45 15.23 -12.16
N ARG A 96 -4.86 16.12 -11.28
CA ARG A 96 -4.07 17.28 -10.86
C ARG A 96 -2.90 16.90 -9.96
N LYS A 97 -3.17 16.12 -8.90
CA LYS A 97 -2.19 15.82 -7.86
C LYS A 97 -1.11 14.88 -8.36
N TRP A 98 -1.48 13.89 -9.17
CA TRP A 98 -0.59 12.85 -9.66
C TRP A 98 0.01 13.14 -11.05
N ALA A 99 -0.29 14.30 -11.64
CA ALA A 99 0.25 14.72 -12.95
C ALA A 99 1.79 14.67 -12.99
N LYS A 100 2.43 15.05 -11.89
CA LYS A 100 3.90 15.07 -11.76
C LYS A 100 4.56 13.69 -11.81
N LEU A 101 3.78 12.62 -11.69
CA LEU A 101 4.28 11.23 -11.77
C LEU A 101 4.28 10.68 -13.20
N ARG A 102 3.71 11.41 -14.16
CA ARG A 102 3.64 10.96 -15.55
C ARG A 102 5.03 10.65 -16.10
N GLY A 103 5.21 9.47 -16.66
CA GLY A 103 6.49 9.02 -17.25
C GLY A 103 7.58 8.65 -16.24
N THR A 104 7.31 8.73 -14.92
CA THR A 104 8.32 8.39 -13.90
C THR A 104 8.33 6.91 -13.54
N GLY A 105 7.27 6.17 -13.86
CA GLY A 105 7.07 4.79 -13.40
C GLY A 105 6.70 4.66 -11.91
N VAL A 106 6.52 5.78 -11.19
CA VAL A 106 6.07 5.80 -9.80
C VAL A 106 4.56 5.60 -9.75
N LYS A 107 4.09 4.73 -8.86
CA LYS A 107 2.68 4.50 -8.58
C LYS A 107 2.29 5.03 -7.21
N VAL A 108 1.04 5.42 -7.08
CA VAL A 108 0.50 6.04 -5.86
C VAL A 108 -0.14 5.00 -4.96
N ILE A 109 -0.02 5.22 -3.66
CA ILE A 109 -0.73 4.53 -2.60
C ILE A 109 -1.59 5.59 -1.91
N PRO A 110 -2.88 5.75 -2.29
CA PRO A 110 -3.75 6.71 -1.68
C PRO A 110 -4.33 6.22 -0.36
N ARG A 111 -4.49 7.15 0.59
CA ARG A 111 -5.23 6.99 1.85
C ARG A 111 -6.10 8.21 2.07
N VAL A 112 -7.41 8.00 2.16
CA VAL A 112 -8.34 9.07 2.57
C VAL A 112 -8.40 9.10 4.10
N TYR A 113 -8.50 10.29 4.69
CA TYR A 113 -8.67 10.49 6.12
C TYR A 113 -9.59 11.66 6.44
N LEU A 114 -10.13 11.68 7.66
CA LEU A 114 -11.02 12.72 8.19
C LEU A 114 -10.33 13.56 9.26
N ASP A 115 -9.63 12.92 10.18
CA ASP A 115 -8.97 13.56 11.31
C ASP A 115 -7.47 13.32 11.23
N TRP A 116 -6.68 14.39 11.42
CA TRP A 116 -5.22 14.25 11.42
C TRP A 116 -4.71 13.85 12.80
N ASP A 117 -5.21 14.53 13.82
CA ASP A 117 -4.90 14.27 15.22
C ASP A 117 -6.01 14.86 16.10
N ARG A 118 -5.74 14.98 17.40
CA ARG A 118 -6.70 15.55 18.36
C ARG A 118 -6.71 17.09 18.42
N GLU A 119 -5.89 17.78 17.63
CA GLU A 119 -5.85 19.23 17.62
C GLU A 119 -7.04 19.82 16.88
N ILE A 120 -7.68 20.81 17.47
CA ILE A 120 -8.80 21.53 16.86
C ILE A 120 -8.34 22.18 15.55
N GLY A 121 -9.10 21.96 14.48
CA GLY A 121 -8.79 22.48 13.13
C GLY A 121 -8.03 21.49 12.25
N ASN A 122 -7.71 20.31 12.76
CA ASN A 122 -7.14 19.20 12.00
C ASN A 122 -8.20 18.16 11.57
N GLU A 123 -9.47 18.60 11.52
CA GLU A 123 -10.59 17.82 11.01
C GLU A 123 -10.89 18.21 9.55
N TYR A 124 -11.14 17.21 8.72
CA TYR A 124 -11.31 17.37 7.28
C TYR A 124 -12.60 16.72 6.77
N TRP A 125 -13.66 16.88 7.57
CA TRP A 125 -14.98 16.38 7.26
C TRP A 125 -15.66 17.22 6.17
N PRO A 126 -16.53 16.63 5.33
CA PRO A 126 -17.45 17.41 4.51
C PRO A 126 -18.26 18.39 5.35
N SER A 127 -18.48 19.60 4.83
CA SER A 127 -19.09 20.71 5.59
C SER A 127 -20.55 20.48 6.02
N ASP A 128 -21.19 19.46 5.49
CA ASP A 128 -22.57 19.05 5.81
C ASP A 128 -22.64 17.73 6.60
N LEU A 129 -21.51 17.29 7.17
CA LEU A 129 -21.44 16.22 8.14
C LEU A 129 -20.98 16.76 9.50
N GLU A 130 -21.52 16.18 10.56
CA GLU A 130 -21.07 16.46 11.93
C GLU A 130 -19.69 15.85 12.17
N SER A 131 -18.71 16.69 12.49
CA SER A 131 -17.35 16.21 12.78
C SER A 131 -17.32 15.30 14.00
N GLY A 132 -16.62 14.17 13.89
CA GLY A 132 -16.48 13.20 14.98
C GLY A 132 -17.65 12.23 15.13
N ASP A 133 -18.77 12.43 14.45
CA ASP A 133 -19.91 11.50 14.51
C ASP A 133 -19.78 10.34 13.50
N TYR A 134 -18.86 9.43 13.80
CA TYR A 134 -18.65 8.20 13.02
C TYR A 134 -19.81 7.19 13.10
N SER A 135 -20.76 7.41 14.01
CA SER A 135 -21.86 6.46 14.28
C SER A 135 -23.11 6.76 13.49
N SER A 136 -23.30 8.00 13.02
CA SER A 136 -24.54 8.43 12.40
C SER A 136 -24.89 7.66 11.12
N PRO A 137 -26.18 7.44 10.87
CA PRO A 137 -26.63 6.83 9.62
C PRO A 137 -26.21 7.63 8.38
N GLU A 138 -26.13 8.96 8.51
CA GLU A 138 -25.69 9.84 7.42
C GLU A 138 -24.21 9.61 7.11
N PHE A 139 -23.36 9.55 8.14
CA PHE A 139 -21.96 9.22 7.94
C PHE A 139 -21.78 7.86 7.25
N LYS A 140 -22.43 6.81 7.75
CA LYS A 140 -22.35 5.46 7.16
C LYS A 140 -22.76 5.45 5.69
N ARG A 141 -23.82 6.19 5.34
CA ARG A 141 -24.27 6.30 3.95
C ARG A 141 -23.25 7.02 3.06
N ARG A 142 -22.68 8.12 3.56
CA ARG A 142 -21.67 8.91 2.84
C ARG A 142 -20.37 8.15 2.70
N LEU A 143 -19.97 7.42 3.72
CA LEU A 143 -18.82 6.51 3.71
C LEU A 143 -18.94 5.45 2.61
N LEU A 144 -20.07 4.79 2.51
CA LEU A 144 -20.30 3.80 1.45
C LEU A 144 -20.26 4.42 0.06
N ARG A 145 -20.84 5.60 -0.11
CA ARG A 145 -20.80 6.37 -1.36
C ARG A 145 -19.37 6.77 -1.73
N LEU A 146 -18.58 7.20 -0.75
CA LEU A 146 -17.17 7.52 -0.96
C LEU A 146 -16.40 6.29 -1.43
N ILE A 147 -16.49 5.18 -0.71
CA ILE A 147 -15.74 3.95 -1.05
C ILE A 147 -16.11 3.46 -2.46
N GLU A 148 -17.39 3.48 -2.82
CA GLU A 148 -17.85 3.13 -4.16
C GLU A 148 -17.24 4.05 -5.23
N ALA A 149 -17.23 5.36 -5.00
CA ALA A 149 -16.66 6.34 -5.91
C ALA A 149 -15.12 6.21 -6.04
N LEU A 150 -14.43 5.91 -4.94
CA LEU A 150 -13.00 5.60 -4.96
C LEU A 150 -12.71 4.37 -5.84
N GLY A 151 -13.52 3.30 -5.70
CA GLY A 151 -13.40 2.11 -6.53
C GLY A 151 -13.62 2.42 -8.02
N GLN A 152 -14.67 3.17 -8.36
CA GLN A 152 -14.94 3.60 -9.75
C GLN A 152 -13.79 4.42 -10.36
N CYS A 153 -13.04 5.14 -9.54
CA CYS A 153 -11.95 5.98 -10.02
C CYS A 153 -10.59 5.28 -10.00
N TRP A 154 -10.31 4.44 -9.00
CA TRP A 154 -8.96 3.97 -8.71
C TRP A 154 -8.74 2.48 -8.97
N ASP A 155 -9.79 1.65 -8.98
CA ASP A 155 -9.62 0.20 -9.11
C ASP A 155 -8.94 -0.22 -10.42
N SER A 156 -9.19 0.54 -11.50
CA SER A 156 -8.54 0.31 -12.80
C SER A 156 -7.51 1.38 -13.17
N ASP A 157 -7.22 2.35 -12.29
CA ASP A 157 -6.25 3.40 -12.59
C ASP A 157 -4.82 2.84 -12.57
N PRO A 158 -4.09 2.90 -13.69
CA PRO A 158 -2.73 2.35 -13.76
C PRO A 158 -1.72 3.12 -12.90
N ARG A 159 -2.06 4.33 -12.42
CA ARG A 159 -1.23 5.12 -11.51
C ARG A 159 -1.27 4.60 -10.08
N VAL A 160 -2.35 3.89 -9.70
CA VAL A 160 -2.53 3.34 -8.36
C VAL A 160 -1.83 1.99 -8.26
N ALA A 161 -1.04 1.81 -7.20
CA ALA A 161 -0.42 0.53 -6.84
C ALA A 161 -1.43 -0.37 -6.09
N TRP A 162 -1.79 0.07 -4.91
CA TRP A 162 -2.81 -0.47 -4.02
C TRP A 162 -3.42 0.67 -3.20
N VAL A 163 -4.45 0.41 -2.41
CA VAL A 163 -5.18 1.42 -1.65
C VAL A 163 -5.12 1.08 -0.17
N GLN A 164 -4.78 2.05 0.67
CA GLN A 164 -4.93 1.90 2.12
C GLN A 164 -6.39 2.21 2.52
N MET A 165 -7.00 1.35 3.33
CA MET A 165 -8.41 1.46 3.73
C MET A 165 -8.74 2.82 4.35
N GLY A 166 -7.91 3.31 5.24
CA GLY A 166 -8.00 4.68 5.75
C GLY A 166 -9.32 5.02 6.44
N ILE A 167 -9.70 6.29 6.33
CA ILE A 167 -10.95 6.97 6.66
C ILE A 167 -11.16 7.13 8.18
N ILE A 168 -11.29 6.05 8.92
CA ILE A 168 -11.68 6.08 10.34
C ILE A 168 -10.47 6.37 11.24
N GLY A 169 -10.68 7.27 12.20
CA GLY A 169 -9.71 7.60 13.23
C GLY A 169 -8.58 8.50 12.76
N TYR A 170 -7.65 8.82 13.67
CA TYR A 170 -6.54 9.69 13.36
C TYR A 170 -5.70 9.11 12.22
N TRP A 171 -5.33 9.98 11.28
CA TRP A 171 -4.58 9.65 10.05
C TRP A 171 -5.24 8.56 9.18
N GLY A 172 -6.49 8.17 9.48
CA GLY A 172 -7.13 7.00 8.87
C GLY A 172 -6.49 5.68 9.33
N GLU A 173 -6.03 5.59 10.57
CA GLU A 173 -5.32 4.41 11.09
C GLU A 173 -6.15 3.57 12.06
N HIS A 174 -7.45 3.75 12.05
CA HIS A 174 -8.40 2.97 12.84
C HIS A 174 -8.15 3.03 14.36
N HIS A 175 -7.70 4.19 14.82
CA HIS A 175 -7.63 4.49 16.26
C HIS A 175 -8.08 5.93 16.55
N ASN A 176 -8.72 6.15 17.69
CA ASN A 176 -9.27 7.45 18.10
C ASN A 176 -10.21 8.11 17.05
N PRO A 177 -11.38 7.48 16.73
CA PRO A 177 -11.89 6.27 17.33
C PRO A 177 -11.40 5.00 16.64
N HIS A 178 -11.47 3.91 17.38
CA HIS A 178 -11.33 2.57 16.84
C HIS A 178 -12.67 2.13 16.24
N PRO A 179 -12.74 1.59 15.00
CA PRO A 179 -13.99 1.12 14.44
C PRO A 179 -14.52 -0.09 15.20
N ASP A 180 -15.80 -0.06 15.56
CA ASP A 180 -16.46 -1.21 16.16
C ASP A 180 -16.66 -2.35 15.15
N LEU A 181 -17.11 -3.51 15.61
CA LEU A 181 -17.27 -4.70 14.78
C LEU A 181 -18.25 -4.49 13.61
N GLU A 182 -19.30 -3.67 13.81
CA GLU A 182 -20.26 -3.34 12.75
C GLU A 182 -19.56 -2.51 11.66
N MET A 183 -18.81 -1.50 12.06
CA MET A 183 -18.06 -0.65 11.17
C MET A 183 -16.93 -1.41 10.45
N GLN A 184 -16.22 -2.30 11.13
CA GLN A 184 -15.21 -3.16 10.51
C GLN A 184 -15.82 -4.01 9.39
N LYS A 185 -16.95 -4.66 9.64
CA LYS A 185 -17.68 -5.45 8.63
C LYS A 185 -18.20 -4.60 7.49
N LEU A 186 -18.69 -3.40 7.78
CA LEU A 186 -19.18 -2.46 6.77
C LEU A 186 -18.04 -2.01 5.85
N LEU A 187 -16.92 -1.60 6.41
CA LEU A 187 -15.72 -1.22 5.68
C LEU A 187 -15.20 -2.39 4.83
N GLY A 188 -15.02 -3.56 5.44
CA GLY A 188 -14.50 -4.75 4.76
C GLY A 188 -15.30 -5.08 3.50
N ARG A 189 -16.62 -5.19 3.62
CA ARG A 189 -17.51 -5.49 2.48
C ARG A 189 -17.51 -4.39 1.43
N ALA A 190 -17.47 -3.12 1.86
CA ALA A 190 -17.50 -2.00 0.95
C ALA A 190 -16.21 -1.93 0.11
N PHE A 191 -15.05 -2.06 0.75
CA PHE A 191 -13.77 -2.06 0.06
C PHE A 191 -13.57 -3.30 -0.81
N GLU A 192 -13.94 -4.50 -0.34
CA GLU A 192 -13.91 -5.72 -1.15
C GLU A 192 -14.75 -5.58 -2.42
N LYS A 193 -15.95 -5.03 -2.30
CA LYS A 193 -16.84 -4.79 -3.45
C LYS A 193 -16.28 -3.74 -4.41
N ALA A 194 -15.69 -2.67 -3.89
CA ALA A 194 -15.24 -1.53 -4.68
C ALA A 194 -13.90 -1.77 -5.40
N PHE A 195 -13.04 -2.62 -4.85
CA PHE A 195 -11.69 -2.88 -5.37
C PHE A 195 -11.52 -4.35 -5.73
N GLN A 196 -11.65 -4.65 -7.02
CA GLN A 196 -11.55 -6.00 -7.56
C GLN A 196 -10.20 -6.26 -8.26
N ASN A 197 -9.51 -5.18 -8.69
CA ASN A 197 -8.25 -5.23 -9.42
C ASN A 197 -7.08 -4.70 -8.58
N LYS A 198 -7.36 -3.84 -7.59
CA LYS A 198 -6.34 -3.31 -6.69
C LYS A 198 -6.44 -3.95 -5.32
N GLN A 199 -5.30 -4.29 -4.77
CA GLN A 199 -5.22 -4.75 -3.39
C GLN A 199 -5.59 -3.60 -2.43
N VAL A 200 -6.36 -3.94 -1.41
CA VAL A 200 -6.65 -3.06 -0.27
C VAL A 200 -5.75 -3.48 0.89
N LEU A 201 -5.19 -2.50 1.59
CA LEU A 201 -4.38 -2.75 2.77
C LEU A 201 -5.08 -2.20 4.02
N VAL A 202 -5.00 -2.96 5.09
CA VAL A 202 -5.61 -2.64 6.38
C VAL A 202 -4.56 -2.42 7.47
N ARG A 203 -4.90 -1.58 8.44
CA ARG A 203 -4.02 -1.26 9.58
C ARG A 203 -4.00 -2.37 10.63
N HIS A 204 -5.14 -3.00 10.87
CA HIS A 204 -5.33 -4.05 11.86
C HIS A 204 -5.84 -5.31 11.18
N PRO A 205 -4.96 -6.18 10.67
CA PRO A 205 -5.37 -7.32 9.84
C PRO A 205 -6.29 -8.32 10.54
N ASN A 206 -6.18 -8.45 11.88
CA ASN A 206 -7.07 -9.33 12.66
C ASN A 206 -8.54 -8.88 12.68
N GLU A 207 -8.81 -7.61 12.37
CA GLU A 207 -10.17 -7.06 12.30
C GLU A 207 -10.83 -7.33 10.94
N PHE A 208 -10.05 -7.77 9.98
CA PHE A 208 -10.45 -8.04 8.60
C PHE A 208 -10.03 -9.45 8.15
N GLU A 209 -10.05 -10.42 9.07
CA GLU A 209 -9.63 -11.80 8.78
C GLU A 209 -10.46 -12.47 7.69
N ASP A 210 -11.72 -12.10 7.59
CA ASP A 210 -12.66 -12.64 6.59
C ASP A 210 -12.41 -12.10 5.17
N PHE A 211 -11.45 -11.17 5.00
CA PHE A 211 -11.16 -10.50 3.74
C PHE A 211 -9.72 -10.72 3.30
N GLU A 212 -9.51 -10.81 1.99
CA GLU A 212 -8.19 -10.97 1.39
C GLU A 212 -7.49 -9.61 1.20
N PHE A 213 -7.17 -8.95 2.32
CA PHE A 213 -6.49 -7.66 2.33
C PHE A 213 -5.02 -7.78 2.70
N GLY A 214 -4.18 -6.93 2.10
CA GLY A 214 -2.80 -6.73 2.52
C GLY A 214 -2.73 -5.91 3.82
N VAL A 215 -1.54 -5.50 4.21
CA VAL A 215 -1.31 -4.81 5.49
C VAL A 215 -0.47 -3.56 5.29
N TYR A 216 -0.83 -2.47 5.95
CA TYR A 216 0.08 -1.36 6.20
C TYR A 216 0.34 -1.22 7.70
N TRP A 217 1.60 -1.04 8.06
CA TRP A 217 2.06 -1.04 9.45
C TRP A 217 3.02 0.11 9.70
N ASP A 218 3.08 0.59 10.92
CA ASP A 218 4.11 1.52 11.34
C ASP A 218 5.27 0.79 11.99
N SER A 219 6.35 1.53 12.22
CA SER A 219 7.49 1.04 12.97
C SER A 219 8.21 -0.15 12.33
N TRP A 220 8.24 -0.21 10.99
CA TRP A 220 9.17 -1.07 10.27
C TRP A 220 10.61 -0.75 10.67
N ALA A 221 11.46 -1.77 10.74
CA ALA A 221 12.82 -1.71 11.24
C ALA A 221 12.92 -1.58 12.78
N HIS A 222 11.81 -1.53 13.49
CA HIS A 222 11.80 -1.81 14.91
C HIS A 222 11.64 -3.34 15.09
N GLN A 223 12.66 -4.00 15.60
CA GLN A 223 12.74 -5.47 15.68
C GLN A 223 11.47 -6.08 16.26
N GLU A 224 11.07 -5.65 17.46
CA GLU A 224 9.90 -6.22 18.14
C GLU A 224 8.59 -6.01 17.36
N GLN A 225 8.38 -4.84 16.79
CA GLN A 225 7.18 -4.51 16.05
C GLN A 225 7.12 -5.29 14.73
N THR A 226 8.22 -5.36 14.02
CA THR A 226 8.32 -6.10 12.76
C THR A 226 8.21 -7.60 13.00
N PHE A 227 8.90 -8.12 14.02
CA PHE A 227 8.83 -9.54 14.38
C PHE A 227 7.41 -9.95 14.77
N ARG A 228 6.74 -9.15 15.59
CA ARG A 228 5.33 -9.40 15.98
C ARG A 228 4.40 -9.39 14.79
N LEU A 229 4.58 -8.47 13.86
CA LEU A 229 3.77 -8.42 12.65
C LEU A 229 3.97 -9.67 11.78
N MET A 230 5.20 -10.11 11.61
CA MET A 230 5.53 -11.23 10.72
C MET A 230 5.20 -12.60 11.32
N HIS A 231 5.37 -12.77 12.62
CA HIS A 231 5.32 -14.08 13.29
C HIS A 231 4.15 -14.24 14.26
N GLY A 232 3.41 -13.20 14.55
CA GLY A 232 2.25 -13.26 15.44
C GLY A 232 2.58 -13.51 16.91
N ALA A 233 3.83 -13.33 17.32
CA ALA A 233 4.25 -13.63 18.69
C ALA A 233 3.64 -12.65 19.71
N GLY A 234 2.69 -13.14 20.50
CA GLY A 234 2.18 -12.47 21.68
C GLY A 234 1.14 -11.36 21.45
N ILE A 235 0.68 -11.15 20.24
CA ILE A 235 -0.41 -10.22 19.92
C ILE A 235 -1.35 -10.89 18.92
N ASP A 236 -2.60 -11.11 19.33
CA ASP A 236 -3.60 -11.80 18.53
C ASP A 236 -3.83 -11.17 17.15
N ARG A 237 -3.73 -9.84 17.06
CA ARG A 237 -3.90 -9.12 15.79
C ARG A 237 -2.90 -9.51 14.71
N LEU A 238 -1.78 -10.12 15.06
CA LEU A 238 -0.76 -10.52 14.10
C LEU A 238 -0.94 -11.95 13.58
N ASN A 239 -1.74 -12.77 14.27
CA ASN A 239 -2.15 -14.06 13.74
C ASN A 239 -2.95 -13.92 12.44
N ALA A 240 -3.62 -12.80 12.25
CA ALA A 240 -4.36 -12.51 11.03
C ALA A 240 -3.46 -12.30 9.81
N THR A 241 -2.17 -12.04 9.97
CA THR A 241 -1.27 -12.03 8.82
C THR A 241 -1.10 -13.42 8.24
N LYS A 242 -1.11 -14.50 9.05
CA LYS A 242 -1.11 -15.92 8.64
C LYS A 242 -0.33 -16.21 7.35
N GLY A 243 0.81 -15.56 7.18
CA GLY A 243 1.59 -15.65 5.95
C GLY A 243 1.09 -14.75 4.80
N ARG A 244 0.19 -13.79 5.02
CA ARG A 244 -0.26 -12.83 3.99
C ARG A 244 0.91 -12.09 3.34
N TRP A 245 1.98 -11.84 4.09
CA TRP A 245 3.20 -11.27 3.55
C TRP A 245 3.81 -12.04 2.37
N MET A 246 3.46 -13.32 2.20
CA MET A 246 3.88 -14.13 1.07
C MET A 246 3.00 -13.91 -0.19
N THR A 247 1.78 -13.43 -0.02
CA THR A 247 0.77 -13.39 -1.09
C THR A 247 0.16 -12.01 -1.31
N HIS A 248 0.28 -11.09 -0.33
CA HIS A 248 -0.32 -9.76 -0.38
C HIS A 248 0.73 -8.67 -0.16
N PRO A 249 0.50 -7.46 -0.64
CA PRO A 249 1.37 -6.33 -0.36
C PRO A 249 1.43 -6.06 1.15
N MET A 250 2.64 -5.83 1.61
CA MET A 250 2.93 -5.36 2.96
C MET A 250 3.69 -4.05 2.83
N GLU A 251 3.21 -3.01 3.49
CA GLU A 251 3.85 -1.71 3.50
C GLU A 251 3.70 -1.01 4.84
N GLY A 252 4.24 0.20 4.95
CA GLY A 252 4.07 1.01 6.13
C GLY A 252 5.12 2.10 6.27
N GLU A 253 5.37 2.49 7.49
CA GLU A 253 6.31 3.56 7.83
C GLU A 253 7.50 2.98 8.58
N ALA A 254 8.70 3.46 8.28
CA ALA A 254 9.85 3.14 9.11
C ALA A 254 9.64 3.69 10.52
N ALA A 255 10.15 3.00 11.53
CA ALA A 255 10.10 3.49 12.90
C ALA A 255 10.72 4.89 12.97
N TYR A 256 10.09 5.79 13.73
CA TYR A 256 10.55 7.19 13.84
C TYR A 256 11.97 7.31 14.40
N ASN A 257 12.42 6.33 15.14
CA ASN A 257 13.74 6.22 15.75
C ASN A 257 14.73 5.36 14.90
N TRP A 258 14.31 4.90 13.72
CA TRP A 258 15.16 4.11 12.84
C TRP A 258 16.42 4.90 12.45
N GLY A 259 17.56 4.25 12.60
CA GLY A 259 18.86 4.92 12.44
C GLY A 259 19.36 5.69 13.66
N ASN A 260 18.60 5.71 14.77
CA ASN A 260 19.04 6.27 16.04
C ASN A 260 19.50 5.16 16.99
N TYR A 261 20.75 4.75 16.86
CA TYR A 261 21.35 3.62 17.57
C TYR A 261 21.34 3.71 19.10
N LYS A 262 20.85 4.83 19.68
CA LYS A 262 20.80 5.01 21.13
C LYS A 262 19.47 4.59 21.74
N VAL A 263 18.49 4.22 20.93
CA VAL A 263 17.11 4.15 21.42
C VAL A 263 16.73 2.75 21.87
N GLN A 264 16.94 1.72 21.08
CA GLN A 264 16.62 0.34 21.50
C GLN A 264 17.51 -0.70 20.82
N PRO A 265 17.77 -1.84 21.49
CA PRO A 265 18.34 -3.01 20.82
C PRO A 265 17.40 -3.48 19.70
N GLY A 266 17.93 -3.73 18.52
CA GLY A 266 17.15 -4.14 17.36
C GLY A 266 16.67 -3.00 16.45
N ASP A 267 16.93 -1.75 16.80
CA ASP A 267 16.71 -0.60 15.92
C ASP A 267 17.91 -0.35 14.98
N ASP A 268 18.88 -1.24 14.96
CA ASP A 268 19.99 -1.17 14.03
C ASP A 268 19.49 -1.51 12.62
N PRO A 269 19.68 -0.63 11.62
CA PRO A 269 19.32 -0.93 10.24
C PRO A 269 20.00 -2.20 9.69
N ASN A 270 21.12 -2.60 10.23
CA ASN A 270 21.79 -3.85 9.85
C ASN A 270 21.07 -5.09 10.36
N ASP A 271 20.28 -4.99 11.43
CA ASP A 271 19.47 -6.09 11.95
C ASP A 271 18.22 -6.36 11.13
N THR A 272 17.89 -5.46 10.21
CA THR A 272 16.64 -5.47 9.42
C THR A 272 16.90 -5.85 7.95
N LEU A 273 18.14 -5.80 7.54
CA LEU A 273 18.60 -6.19 6.19
C LEU A 273 19.13 -7.62 6.18
#